data_b258ce26a2fa4309c4a0298c149a78c6
#
_entry.id   b258ce26a2fa4309c4a0298c149a78c6
#
_cell.length_a   1.000
_cell.length_b   1.000
_cell.length_c   1.000
_cell.angle_alpha   90.00
_cell.angle_beta   90.00
_cell.angle_gamma   90.00
#
_symmetry.space_group_name_H-M   'P 1'
#
loop_
_entity.id
_entity.type
_entity.pdbx_description
1 polymer ?
#
loop_
_entity_poly.entity_id
_entity_poly.type
_entity_poly.pdbx_seq_one_letter_code
_entity_poly.pdbx_strand_id
1 'polypeptide(L)'
;MFDAAHPADLVIHGPRVLTVDPELGEIPCARLVIHAGRLVSVEPDDPAKPLPPARRTLDMSGRVITPGFINVHTHTILTMVRGVAEDMGFAPAYTPGVPHGHEVSEKEAVALARLGAAEALLFGSTLINDSYVHADLTLPAMGELGMRVITCGRIHDVDFSRVHEGIWEHRSEIGERTLAEAVALCERWQGKMDGRLGVELAAHAPDTCSRDLLAKVAEARDALGIRVNGHLSQSLKENRRVQERDGMSPTELLEEVGLLGPRFTAAHCMFVSDSDIARIGASATNIAHVPRGNATGGRIAPTTRLREAGANLALATDNMHADMVEVMRWALIMGRVQEGEVNDRWQPNHVLEMATLGGARALGLDAELGSLTPGKRADLVAFDFRRPHLVPLINTLGNLVHTAQGRDIEYVVCNGEIVVEGGELCHADTAALLAEAQSAAEALWQRARAQV
;
A
#
# COMPACT_ATOMS: atom_id res chain seq x y z
N MET A 1 5.45 33.65 9.87
CA MET A 1 6.75 33.65 10.60
C MET A 1 6.47 33.13 11.98
N PHE A 2 7.19 32.07 12.44
CA PHE A 2 7.02 31.48 13.77
C PHE A 2 7.75 32.33 14.84
N ASP A 3 7.16 32.48 16.01
CA ASP A 3 7.71 33.14 17.17
C ASP A 3 7.44 32.35 18.46
N ALA A 4 7.87 32.83 19.60
CA ALA A 4 7.68 32.13 20.87
C ALA A 4 6.20 31.98 21.29
N ALA A 5 5.31 32.85 20.80
CA ALA A 5 3.87 32.77 21.08
C ALA A 5 3.15 31.81 20.08
N HIS A 6 3.68 31.68 18.87
CA HIS A 6 3.13 30.86 17.80
C HIS A 6 4.24 29.97 17.20
N PRO A 7 4.74 28.95 17.93
CA PRO A 7 5.81 28.09 17.44
C PRO A 7 5.32 27.14 16.36
N ALA A 8 6.24 26.66 15.52
CA ALA A 8 5.99 25.51 14.67
C ALA A 8 5.70 24.26 15.50
N ASP A 9 5.04 23.26 14.93
CA ASP A 9 4.79 22.02 15.67
C ASP A 9 6.07 21.19 15.77
N LEU A 10 6.80 21.05 14.66
CA LEU A 10 8.04 20.28 14.58
C LEU A 10 9.05 20.97 13.67
N VAL A 11 10.30 21.05 14.11
CA VAL A 11 11.46 21.42 13.28
C VAL A 11 12.41 20.23 13.26
N ILE A 12 12.82 19.83 12.08
CA ILE A 12 13.85 18.80 11.84
C ILE A 12 15.01 19.49 11.14
N HIS A 13 16.25 19.27 11.67
CA HIS A 13 17.44 19.86 11.06
C HIS A 13 18.58 18.85 10.98
N GLY A 14 19.50 19.06 10.04
CA GLY A 14 20.70 18.27 9.85
C GLY A 14 20.59 17.00 8.98
N PRO A 15 19.41 16.47 8.61
CA PRO A 15 19.36 15.27 7.79
C PRO A 15 19.70 15.53 6.33
N ARG A 16 20.06 14.48 5.63
CA ARG A 16 20.00 14.43 4.18
C ARG A 16 18.58 14.09 3.74
N VAL A 17 18.06 14.75 2.73
CA VAL A 17 16.65 14.57 2.30
C VAL A 17 16.58 14.20 0.82
N LEU A 18 15.92 13.10 0.51
CA LEU A 18 15.51 12.71 -0.84
C LEU A 18 14.05 13.16 -1.01
N THR A 19 13.83 14.31 -1.63
CA THR A 19 12.52 14.97 -1.61
C THR A 19 11.47 14.31 -2.51
N VAL A 20 11.88 13.58 -3.54
CA VAL A 20 11.02 13.12 -4.65
C VAL A 20 10.26 14.28 -5.31
N ASP A 21 10.78 15.46 -5.19
CA ASP A 21 10.35 16.68 -5.88
C ASP A 21 11.41 17.02 -6.94
N PRO A 22 11.03 17.16 -8.22
CA PRO A 22 11.99 17.35 -9.30
C PRO A 22 12.74 18.71 -9.23
N GLU A 23 12.16 19.72 -8.56
CA GLU A 23 12.76 21.03 -8.41
C GLU A 23 13.73 21.08 -7.21
N LEU A 24 13.37 20.41 -6.10
CA LEU A 24 14.19 20.39 -4.88
C LEU A 24 15.28 19.31 -4.92
N GLY A 25 15.01 18.16 -5.54
CA GLY A 25 15.98 17.06 -5.64
C GLY A 25 16.46 16.51 -4.30
N GLU A 26 17.74 16.17 -4.21
CA GLU A 26 18.41 15.77 -2.97
C GLU A 26 19.02 16.97 -2.27
N ILE A 27 18.71 17.13 -0.96
CA ILE A 27 19.28 18.19 -0.11
C ILE A 27 20.27 17.54 0.88
N PRO A 28 21.59 17.78 0.77
CA PRO A 28 22.61 17.09 1.58
C PRO A 28 22.54 17.34 3.09
N CYS A 29 22.07 18.51 3.50
CA CYS A 29 21.82 18.89 4.88
C CYS A 29 20.62 19.82 4.87
N ALA A 30 19.49 19.37 5.40
CA ALA A 30 18.22 20.05 5.26
C ALA A 30 17.65 20.54 6.59
N ARG A 31 16.76 21.53 6.48
CA ARG A 31 15.84 21.96 7.52
C ARG A 31 14.43 21.82 7.03
N LEU A 32 13.61 21.11 7.80
CA LEU A 32 12.17 20.95 7.55
C LEU A 32 11.41 21.64 8.68
N VAL A 33 10.43 22.46 8.32
CA VAL A 33 9.50 23.09 9.28
C VAL A 33 8.10 22.54 9.03
N ILE A 34 7.49 21.99 10.07
CA ILE A 34 6.19 21.35 10.02
C ILE A 34 5.23 22.08 10.96
N HIS A 35 4.05 22.41 10.43
CA HIS A 35 2.97 23.04 11.21
C HIS A 35 1.61 22.64 10.67
N ALA A 36 0.66 22.39 11.55
CA ALA A 36 -0.70 21.96 11.21
C ALA A 36 -0.73 20.78 10.23
N GLY A 37 0.15 19.80 10.45
CA GLY A 37 0.23 18.59 9.65
C GLY A 37 0.87 18.77 8.26
N ARG A 38 1.42 19.94 7.94
CA ARG A 38 1.99 20.26 6.61
C ARG A 38 3.45 20.69 6.69
N LEU A 39 4.17 20.42 5.59
CA LEU A 39 5.49 20.98 5.35
C LEU A 39 5.36 22.46 5.02
N VAL A 40 5.87 23.32 5.91
CA VAL A 40 5.90 24.78 5.70
C VAL A 40 7.12 25.16 4.86
N SER A 41 8.29 24.57 5.17
CA SER A 41 9.49 24.70 4.37
C SER A 41 10.31 23.41 4.36
N VAL A 42 11.01 23.18 3.27
CA VAL A 42 12.03 22.15 3.07
C VAL A 42 13.17 22.84 2.35
N GLU A 43 14.26 23.12 3.05
CA GLU A 43 15.34 23.96 2.54
C GLU A 43 16.72 23.48 3.05
N PRO A 44 17.82 23.88 2.41
CA PRO A 44 19.15 23.65 2.98
C PRO A 44 19.26 24.26 4.39
N ASP A 45 19.81 23.48 5.32
CA ASP A 45 20.04 23.95 6.68
C ASP A 45 21.27 24.91 6.71
N ASP A 46 21.01 26.15 7.13
CA ASP A 46 22.04 27.17 7.28
C ASP A 46 22.36 27.33 8.78
N PRO A 47 23.52 26.86 9.24
CA PRO A 47 23.88 26.96 10.65
C PRO A 47 24.08 28.40 11.16
N ALA A 48 24.20 29.37 10.25
CA ALA A 48 24.24 30.78 10.60
C ALA A 48 22.86 31.37 10.92
N LYS A 49 21.78 30.71 10.53
CA LYS A 49 20.42 31.13 10.81
C LYS A 49 19.86 30.36 12.01
N PRO A 50 19.30 31.03 13.02
CA PRO A 50 18.66 30.32 14.13
C PRO A 50 17.51 29.44 13.65
N LEU A 51 17.29 28.35 14.37
CA LEU A 51 16.10 27.52 14.14
C LEU A 51 14.84 28.30 14.53
N PRO A 52 13.76 28.18 13.75
CA PRO A 52 12.50 28.80 14.16
C PRO A 52 12.00 28.17 15.46
N PRO A 53 11.33 28.93 16.34
CA PRO A 53 10.70 28.39 17.53
C PRO A 53 9.73 27.27 17.18
N ALA A 54 9.84 26.14 17.89
CA ALA A 54 9.01 24.95 17.67
C ALA A 54 8.65 24.29 18.99
N ARG A 55 7.52 23.58 19.02
CA ARG A 55 7.13 22.75 20.16
C ARG A 55 8.08 21.58 20.35
N ARG A 56 8.59 21.07 19.22
CA ARG A 56 9.60 20.01 19.21
C ARG A 56 10.64 20.29 18.13
N THR A 57 11.92 20.06 18.48
CA THR A 57 13.05 20.17 17.54
C THR A 57 13.83 18.86 17.57
N LEU A 58 14.15 18.32 16.40
CA LEU A 58 14.91 17.08 16.23
C LEU A 58 16.18 17.38 15.42
N ASP A 59 17.33 17.04 16.00
CA ASP A 59 18.58 16.91 15.26
C ASP A 59 18.63 15.53 14.62
N MET A 60 18.53 15.49 13.30
CA MET A 60 18.59 14.28 12.50
C MET A 60 19.88 14.17 11.67
N SER A 61 20.97 14.76 12.16
CA SER A 61 22.29 14.60 11.55
C SER A 61 22.68 13.12 11.41
N GLY A 62 23.19 12.75 10.22
CA GLY A 62 23.53 11.36 9.90
C GLY A 62 22.34 10.46 9.54
N ARG A 63 21.14 11.03 9.42
CA ARG A 63 19.93 10.33 8.93
C ARG A 63 19.62 10.75 7.50
N VAL A 64 18.89 9.88 6.81
CA VAL A 64 18.32 10.15 5.48
C VAL A 64 16.81 10.14 5.61
N ILE A 65 16.18 11.20 5.11
CA ILE A 65 14.72 11.36 5.09
C ILE A 65 14.20 11.18 3.66
N THR A 66 13.09 10.45 3.55
CA THR A 66 12.28 10.30 2.32
C THR A 66 10.84 10.70 2.60
N PRO A 67 10.00 10.92 1.58
CA PRO A 67 8.55 10.88 1.77
C PRO A 67 8.14 9.56 2.40
N GLY A 68 7.05 9.56 3.15
CA GLY A 68 6.41 8.34 3.64
C GLY A 68 6.04 7.41 2.49
N PHE A 69 6.24 6.10 2.67
CA PHE A 69 5.86 5.13 1.65
C PHE A 69 4.35 4.96 1.58
N ILE A 70 3.87 4.71 0.38
CA ILE A 70 2.45 4.50 0.07
C ILE A 70 2.29 3.10 -0.50
N ASN A 71 1.73 2.21 0.30
CA ASN A 71 1.41 0.84 -0.08
C ASN A 71 -0.01 0.78 -0.65
N VAL A 72 -0.12 0.69 -1.97
CA VAL A 72 -1.40 0.87 -2.67
C VAL A 72 -2.29 -0.38 -2.70
N HIS A 73 -1.83 -1.51 -2.16
CA HIS A 73 -2.60 -2.75 -2.07
C HIS A 73 -2.02 -3.69 -1.03
N THR A 74 -2.80 -3.98 0.00
CA THR A 74 -2.41 -4.93 1.05
C THR A 74 -3.65 -5.61 1.66
N HIS A 75 -3.41 -6.72 2.37
CA HIS A 75 -4.40 -7.48 3.12
C HIS A 75 -3.84 -7.73 4.52
N THR A 76 -3.93 -6.75 5.41
CA THR A 76 -3.29 -6.77 6.73
C THR A 76 -3.66 -8.00 7.57
N ILE A 77 -4.90 -8.48 7.48
CA ILE A 77 -5.38 -9.68 8.19
C ILE A 77 -4.64 -10.95 7.71
N LEU A 78 -4.16 -11.00 6.48
CA LEU A 78 -3.45 -12.18 5.94
C LEU A 78 -2.08 -12.44 6.58
N THR A 79 -1.64 -11.61 7.52
CA THR A 79 -0.57 -11.96 8.47
C THR A 79 -0.86 -13.29 9.19
N MET A 80 -2.13 -13.68 9.29
CA MET A 80 -2.56 -14.96 9.88
C MET A 80 -1.99 -16.21 9.20
N VAL A 81 -1.58 -16.13 7.94
CA VAL A 81 -1.06 -17.26 7.14
C VAL A 81 0.42 -17.10 6.77
N ARG A 82 1.09 -16.13 7.37
CA ARG A 82 2.52 -15.85 7.16
C ARG A 82 3.38 -17.07 7.46
N GLY A 83 4.37 -17.34 6.61
CA GLY A 83 5.29 -18.46 6.72
C GLY A 83 4.68 -19.82 6.36
N VAL A 84 3.42 -19.82 5.87
CA VAL A 84 2.73 -21.05 5.43
C VAL A 84 2.22 -20.90 4.00
N ALA A 85 1.47 -19.83 3.72
CA ALA A 85 0.82 -19.66 2.41
C ALA A 85 1.80 -19.37 1.28
N GLU A 86 2.97 -18.80 1.57
CA GLU A 86 4.01 -18.50 0.59
C GLU A 86 4.49 -19.73 -0.18
N ASP A 87 4.60 -20.87 0.49
CA ASP A 87 5.08 -22.13 -0.10
C ASP A 87 3.94 -22.95 -0.73
N MET A 88 2.69 -22.52 -0.61
CA MET A 88 1.53 -23.23 -1.14
C MET A 88 1.09 -22.76 -2.54
N GLY A 89 1.61 -21.65 -3.01
CA GLY A 89 1.38 -21.10 -4.35
C GLY A 89 -0.02 -20.56 -4.63
N PHE A 90 -0.87 -20.43 -3.58
CA PHE A 90 -2.26 -19.96 -3.71
C PHE A 90 -2.70 -19.08 -2.55
N ALA A 91 -3.65 -18.19 -2.84
CA ALA A 91 -4.39 -17.47 -1.80
C ALA A 91 -5.12 -18.47 -0.85
N PRO A 92 -5.23 -18.16 0.45
CA PRO A 92 -5.82 -19.06 1.45
C PRO A 92 -7.19 -19.61 1.07
N ALA A 93 -8.06 -18.79 0.47
CA ALA A 93 -9.42 -19.19 0.07
C ALA A 93 -9.50 -20.43 -0.85
N TYR A 94 -8.37 -20.85 -1.42
CA TYR A 94 -8.33 -22.00 -2.35
C TYR A 94 -7.61 -23.21 -1.77
N THR A 95 -7.16 -23.14 -0.50
CA THR A 95 -6.30 -24.18 0.10
C THR A 95 -7.00 -24.81 1.30
N PRO A 96 -7.37 -26.10 1.23
CA PRO A 96 -7.99 -26.81 2.36
C PRO A 96 -7.06 -26.82 3.59
N GLY A 97 -7.65 -26.64 4.79
CA GLY A 97 -6.93 -26.67 6.06
C GLY A 97 -6.10 -25.42 6.37
N VAL A 98 -6.14 -24.39 5.50
CA VAL A 98 -5.61 -23.06 5.74
C VAL A 98 -6.76 -22.13 6.11
N PRO A 99 -6.63 -21.27 7.14
CA PRO A 99 -7.69 -20.35 7.52
C PRO A 99 -8.14 -19.43 6.37
N HIS A 100 -9.44 -19.22 6.26
CA HIS A 100 -10.05 -18.38 5.25
C HIS A 100 -10.62 -17.09 5.83
N GLY A 101 -10.75 -16.04 5.03
CA GLY A 101 -11.26 -14.75 5.49
C GLY A 101 -12.67 -14.81 6.10
N HIS A 102 -13.55 -15.66 5.59
CA HIS A 102 -14.91 -15.82 6.12
C HIS A 102 -14.99 -16.54 7.47
N GLU A 103 -13.89 -17.15 7.93
CA GLU A 103 -13.78 -17.82 9.23
C GLU A 103 -13.23 -16.91 10.33
N VAL A 104 -12.69 -15.75 9.93
CA VAL A 104 -12.10 -14.78 10.83
C VAL A 104 -13.21 -14.04 11.59
N SER A 105 -13.21 -14.13 12.91
CA SER A 105 -14.13 -13.35 13.75
C SER A 105 -13.73 -11.88 13.81
N GLU A 106 -14.66 -11.00 14.16
CA GLU A 106 -14.44 -9.57 14.31
C GLU A 106 -13.23 -9.24 15.21
N LYS A 107 -13.12 -9.91 16.36
CA LYS A 107 -12.01 -9.71 17.30
C LYS A 107 -10.66 -10.13 16.71
N GLU A 108 -10.61 -11.25 16.02
CA GLU A 108 -9.41 -11.73 15.34
C GLU A 108 -9.03 -10.81 14.18
N ALA A 109 -10.01 -10.33 13.42
CA ALA A 109 -9.78 -9.38 12.33
C ALA A 109 -9.10 -8.10 12.83
N VAL A 110 -9.58 -7.53 13.94
CA VAL A 110 -8.98 -6.33 14.54
C VAL A 110 -7.55 -6.58 15.01
N ALA A 111 -7.30 -7.68 15.72
CA ALA A 111 -5.96 -8.01 16.22
C ALA A 111 -4.95 -8.21 15.09
N LEU A 112 -5.33 -8.97 14.04
CA LEU A 112 -4.49 -9.27 12.89
C LEU A 112 -4.28 -8.04 11.98
N ALA A 113 -5.32 -7.23 11.77
CA ALA A 113 -5.20 -5.99 11.00
C ALA A 113 -4.27 -4.98 11.70
N ARG A 114 -4.36 -4.82 13.02
CA ARG A 114 -3.45 -3.99 13.78
C ARG A 114 -2.00 -4.47 13.70
N LEU A 115 -1.78 -5.79 13.70
CA LEU A 115 -0.44 -6.36 13.51
C LEU A 115 0.13 -5.99 12.13
N GLY A 116 -0.63 -6.22 11.04
CA GLY A 116 -0.17 -5.89 9.69
C GLY A 116 0.04 -4.39 9.48
N ALA A 117 -0.83 -3.55 10.04
CA ALA A 117 -0.68 -2.10 9.99
C ALA A 117 0.52 -1.59 10.81
N ALA A 118 0.76 -2.16 12.00
CA ALA A 118 1.94 -1.85 12.82
C ALA A 118 3.24 -2.20 12.10
N GLU A 119 3.31 -3.37 11.46
CA GLU A 119 4.45 -3.76 10.63
C GLU A 119 4.65 -2.77 9.47
N ALA A 120 3.58 -2.42 8.75
CA ALA A 120 3.66 -1.48 7.65
C ALA A 120 4.18 -0.11 8.11
N LEU A 121 3.73 0.37 9.26
CA LEU A 121 4.15 1.64 9.85
C LEU A 121 5.62 1.60 10.28
N LEU A 122 6.06 0.54 10.97
CA LEU A 122 7.46 0.34 11.38
C LEU A 122 8.41 0.24 10.19
N PHE A 123 7.91 -0.22 9.03
CA PHE A 123 8.65 -0.30 7.77
C PHE A 123 8.36 0.85 6.80
N GLY A 124 7.89 2.00 7.35
CA GLY A 124 7.86 3.29 6.68
C GLY A 124 6.63 3.59 5.83
N SER A 125 5.61 2.73 5.82
CA SER A 125 4.35 3.07 5.16
C SER A 125 3.57 4.06 6.02
N THR A 126 3.41 5.30 5.55
CA THR A 126 2.53 6.28 6.19
C THR A 126 1.09 6.16 5.70
N LEU A 127 0.89 5.51 4.55
CA LEU A 127 -0.41 5.18 3.99
C LEU A 127 -0.42 3.74 3.48
N ILE A 128 -1.47 3.00 3.85
CA ILE A 128 -1.79 1.69 3.27
C ILE A 128 -3.19 1.72 2.64
N ASN A 129 -3.38 0.96 1.56
CA ASN A 129 -4.70 0.65 0.98
C ASN A 129 -5.00 -0.83 1.27
N ASP A 130 -5.83 -1.06 2.29
CA ASP A 130 -6.18 -2.39 2.80
C ASP A 130 -7.53 -2.86 2.26
N SER A 131 -7.61 -4.09 1.81
CA SER A 131 -8.83 -4.67 1.25
C SER A 131 -9.07 -6.07 1.79
N TYR A 132 -9.90 -6.20 2.81
CA TYR A 132 -10.27 -7.52 3.33
C TYR A 132 -11.64 -7.52 4.03
N VAL A 133 -11.90 -8.52 4.90
CA VAL A 133 -13.15 -8.67 5.66
C VAL A 133 -13.17 -7.76 6.89
N HIS A 134 -14.36 -7.48 7.44
CA HIS A 134 -14.58 -6.66 8.64
C HIS A 134 -14.01 -5.24 8.56
N ALA A 135 -13.98 -4.64 7.36
CA ALA A 135 -13.39 -3.33 7.10
C ALA A 135 -13.91 -2.21 8.02
N ASP A 136 -15.18 -2.28 8.43
CA ASP A 136 -15.80 -1.30 9.35
C ASP A 136 -15.18 -1.28 10.76
N LEU A 137 -14.58 -2.38 11.18
CA LEU A 137 -13.89 -2.54 12.46
C LEU A 137 -12.38 -2.36 12.34
N THR A 138 -11.80 -2.89 11.26
CA THR A 138 -10.34 -2.88 11.07
C THR A 138 -9.81 -1.50 10.69
N LEU A 139 -10.57 -0.72 9.89
CA LEU A 139 -10.17 0.62 9.45
C LEU A 139 -9.86 1.57 10.63
N PRO A 140 -10.79 1.82 11.58
CA PRO A 140 -10.48 2.69 12.71
C PRO A 140 -9.38 2.12 13.61
N ALA A 141 -9.35 0.80 13.81
CA ALA A 141 -8.34 0.15 14.64
C ALA A 141 -6.91 0.27 14.09
N MET A 142 -6.74 0.27 12.77
CA MET A 142 -5.46 0.57 12.13
C MET A 142 -5.12 2.07 12.21
N GLY A 143 -6.13 2.94 12.01
CA GLY A 143 -5.96 4.40 12.12
C GLY A 143 -5.52 4.88 13.50
N GLU A 144 -5.91 4.18 14.57
CA GLU A 144 -5.48 4.45 15.95
C GLU A 144 -3.96 4.32 16.16
N LEU A 145 -3.25 3.63 15.27
CA LEU A 145 -1.79 3.60 15.25
C LEU A 145 -1.16 4.92 14.76
N GLY A 146 -1.98 5.86 14.30
CA GLY A 146 -1.55 7.18 13.81
C GLY A 146 -1.29 7.25 12.31
N MET A 147 -1.39 6.14 11.58
CA MET A 147 -1.17 6.10 10.12
C MET A 147 -2.39 6.51 9.31
N ARG A 148 -2.18 6.79 8.02
CA ARG A 148 -3.28 6.90 7.06
C ARG A 148 -3.68 5.52 6.57
N VAL A 149 -4.97 5.27 6.52
CA VAL A 149 -5.53 4.03 5.98
C VAL A 149 -6.62 4.36 4.98
N ILE A 150 -6.49 3.84 3.78
CA ILE A 150 -7.60 3.70 2.85
C ILE A 150 -8.02 2.24 2.95
N THR A 151 -9.29 2.00 3.22
CA THR A 151 -9.81 0.64 3.19
C THR A 151 -10.77 0.46 2.03
N CYS A 152 -10.85 -0.76 1.56
CA CYS A 152 -11.75 -1.11 0.48
C CYS A 152 -12.75 -2.14 1.01
N GLY A 153 -14.03 -1.80 0.99
CA GLY A 153 -15.09 -2.79 1.20
C GLY A 153 -15.01 -3.85 0.09
N ARG A 154 -14.69 -5.10 0.44
CA ARG A 154 -14.52 -6.19 -0.53
C ARG A 154 -15.85 -6.57 -1.17
N ILE A 155 -15.99 -6.27 -2.46
CA ILE A 155 -17.18 -6.54 -3.26
C ILE A 155 -16.94 -7.81 -4.09
N HIS A 156 -17.83 -8.77 -3.98
CA HIS A 156 -17.84 -10.02 -4.76
C HIS A 156 -19.24 -10.64 -4.72
N ASP A 157 -19.54 -11.51 -5.66
CA ASP A 157 -20.76 -12.33 -5.66
C ASP A 157 -20.49 -13.83 -5.72
N VAL A 158 -19.23 -14.27 -5.75
CA VAL A 158 -18.88 -15.68 -5.58
C VAL A 158 -19.01 -16.09 -4.11
N ASP A 159 -19.61 -17.25 -3.87
CA ASP A 159 -19.66 -17.88 -2.54
C ASP A 159 -18.29 -18.47 -2.17
N PHE A 160 -17.49 -17.69 -1.43
CA PHE A 160 -16.15 -18.10 -1.02
C PHE A 160 -16.11 -19.29 -0.06
N SER A 161 -17.23 -19.61 0.61
CA SER A 161 -17.29 -20.76 1.52
C SER A 161 -17.10 -22.10 0.81
N ARG A 162 -17.34 -22.14 -0.52
CA ARG A 162 -17.29 -23.35 -1.34
C ARG A 162 -16.17 -23.37 -2.38
N VAL A 163 -15.39 -22.31 -2.48
CA VAL A 163 -14.32 -22.21 -3.49
C VAL A 163 -13.22 -23.27 -3.29
N HIS A 164 -12.93 -23.63 -2.03
CA HIS A 164 -11.98 -24.70 -1.71
C HIS A 164 -12.43 -26.09 -2.19
N GLU A 165 -13.75 -26.30 -2.39
CA GLU A 165 -14.34 -27.50 -3.00
C GLU A 165 -14.25 -27.49 -4.54
N GLY A 166 -13.71 -26.43 -5.15
CA GLY A 166 -13.70 -26.19 -6.59
C GLY A 166 -15.03 -25.67 -7.14
N ILE A 167 -15.98 -25.30 -6.28
CA ILE A 167 -17.28 -24.75 -6.64
C ILE A 167 -17.18 -23.23 -6.76
N TRP A 168 -17.55 -22.72 -7.93
CA TRP A 168 -17.46 -21.30 -8.28
C TRP A 168 -18.85 -20.81 -8.69
N GLU A 169 -19.64 -20.41 -7.69
CA GLU A 169 -21.03 -20.03 -7.88
C GLU A 169 -21.21 -18.53 -7.62
N HIS A 170 -21.70 -17.80 -8.61
CA HIS A 170 -22.09 -16.40 -8.47
C HIS A 170 -23.52 -16.32 -7.91
N ARG A 171 -23.70 -15.52 -6.87
CA ARG A 171 -24.98 -15.28 -6.20
C ARG A 171 -25.25 -13.80 -6.09
N SER A 172 -26.30 -13.32 -6.75
CA SER A 172 -26.65 -11.90 -6.79
C SER A 172 -26.86 -11.27 -5.41
N GLU A 173 -27.45 -12.04 -4.46
CA GLU A 173 -27.68 -11.59 -3.09
C GLU A 173 -26.37 -11.33 -2.31
N ILE A 174 -25.30 -12.08 -2.61
CA ILE A 174 -23.97 -11.78 -2.05
C ILE A 174 -23.44 -10.48 -2.63
N GLY A 175 -23.55 -10.29 -3.95
CA GLY A 175 -23.10 -9.08 -4.63
C GLY A 175 -23.83 -7.82 -4.15
N GLU A 176 -25.15 -7.89 -4.03
CA GLU A 176 -25.96 -6.77 -3.53
C GLU A 176 -25.58 -6.41 -2.09
N ARG A 177 -25.40 -7.39 -1.23
CA ARG A 177 -24.99 -7.19 0.16
C ARG A 177 -23.60 -6.58 0.24
N THR A 178 -22.59 -7.15 -0.42
CA THR A 178 -21.19 -6.68 -0.33
C THR A 178 -21.01 -5.30 -0.94
N LEU A 179 -21.75 -4.95 -1.99
CA LEU A 179 -21.77 -3.60 -2.55
C LEU A 179 -22.42 -2.61 -1.59
N ALA A 180 -23.56 -2.96 -0.99
CA ALA A 180 -24.22 -2.10 0.00
C ALA A 180 -23.35 -1.87 1.25
N GLU A 181 -22.67 -2.89 1.75
CA GLU A 181 -21.70 -2.77 2.85
C GLU A 181 -20.54 -1.83 2.50
N ALA A 182 -20.00 -1.92 1.28
CA ALA A 182 -18.92 -1.06 0.81
C ALA A 182 -19.36 0.42 0.66
N VAL A 183 -20.58 0.67 0.18
CA VAL A 183 -21.16 2.02 0.10
C VAL A 183 -21.37 2.60 1.50
N ALA A 184 -21.96 1.83 2.42
CA ALA A 184 -22.14 2.26 3.80
C ALA A 184 -20.82 2.56 4.52
N LEU A 185 -19.76 1.84 4.20
CA LEU A 185 -18.42 2.10 4.72
C LEU A 185 -17.91 3.49 4.29
N CYS A 186 -18.15 3.88 3.02
CA CYS A 186 -17.79 5.23 2.52
C CYS A 186 -18.52 6.32 3.30
N GLU A 187 -19.82 6.17 3.52
CA GLU A 187 -20.64 7.16 4.25
C GLU A 187 -20.17 7.33 5.69
N ARG A 188 -19.73 6.25 6.33
CA ARG A 188 -19.32 6.25 7.73
C ARG A 188 -17.92 6.80 7.95
N TRP A 189 -16.95 6.43 7.13
CA TRP A 189 -15.53 6.59 7.45
C TRP A 189 -14.76 7.56 6.57
N GLN A 190 -15.28 7.92 5.39
CA GLN A 190 -14.57 8.83 4.49
C GLN A 190 -14.19 10.14 5.18
N GLY A 191 -12.90 10.45 5.21
CA GLY A 191 -12.35 11.70 5.75
C GLY A 191 -12.32 11.77 7.30
N LYS A 192 -12.64 10.70 8.02
CA LYS A 192 -12.56 10.68 9.49
C LYS A 192 -11.11 10.71 10.00
N MET A 193 -10.94 10.91 11.31
CA MET A 193 -9.64 11.01 12.01
C MET A 193 -8.73 12.06 11.33
N ASP A 194 -9.21 13.30 11.19
CA ASP A 194 -8.48 14.42 10.55
C ASP A 194 -8.00 14.10 9.11
N GLY A 195 -8.83 13.34 8.36
CA GLY A 195 -8.53 12.94 6.99
C GLY A 195 -7.51 11.79 6.87
N ARG A 196 -7.22 11.09 7.96
CA ARG A 196 -6.36 9.89 7.92
C ARG A 196 -7.08 8.68 7.37
N LEU A 197 -8.42 8.59 7.55
CA LEU A 197 -9.21 7.48 7.04
C LEU A 197 -9.86 7.83 5.70
N GLY A 198 -9.70 6.93 4.74
CA GLY A 198 -10.32 6.99 3.43
C GLY A 198 -11.00 5.67 3.07
N VAL A 199 -11.90 5.71 2.10
CA VAL A 199 -12.57 4.50 1.60
C VAL A 199 -12.58 4.52 0.07
N GLU A 200 -12.27 3.37 -0.51
CA GLU A 200 -12.45 3.06 -1.93
C GLU A 200 -13.40 1.86 -2.06
N LEU A 201 -13.88 1.56 -3.26
CA LEU A 201 -14.55 0.29 -3.54
C LEU A 201 -13.51 -0.76 -3.93
N ALA A 202 -13.70 -2.03 -3.52
CA ALA A 202 -12.88 -3.14 -3.99
C ALA A 202 -13.70 -4.12 -4.79
N ALA A 203 -13.72 -3.99 -6.11
CA ALA A 203 -14.12 -5.07 -7.01
C ALA A 203 -13.07 -6.18 -6.92
N HIS A 204 -13.31 -7.21 -6.10
CA HIS A 204 -12.27 -8.16 -5.69
C HIS A 204 -11.44 -8.69 -6.86
N ALA A 205 -12.08 -9.32 -7.85
CA ALA A 205 -11.44 -9.74 -9.10
C ALA A 205 -12.51 -10.00 -10.18
N PRO A 206 -12.18 -9.92 -11.47
CA PRO A 206 -13.13 -10.17 -12.56
C PRO A 206 -13.77 -11.55 -12.56
N ASP A 207 -13.10 -12.58 -12.03
CA ASP A 207 -13.67 -13.93 -11.92
C ASP A 207 -14.55 -14.13 -10.67
N THR A 208 -14.44 -13.28 -9.67
CA THR A 208 -15.25 -13.32 -8.44
C THR A 208 -16.36 -12.28 -8.40
N CYS A 209 -16.42 -11.43 -9.41
CA CYS A 209 -17.50 -10.47 -9.64
C CYS A 209 -18.15 -10.78 -10.99
N SER A 210 -19.46 -10.94 -11.01
CA SER A 210 -20.20 -11.03 -12.27
C SER A 210 -20.12 -9.71 -13.05
N ARG A 211 -20.38 -9.75 -14.35
CA ARG A 211 -20.46 -8.57 -15.22
C ARG A 211 -21.42 -7.52 -14.66
N ASP A 212 -22.62 -7.97 -14.22
CA ASP A 212 -23.65 -7.07 -13.69
C ASP A 212 -23.19 -6.40 -12.39
N LEU A 213 -22.49 -7.13 -11.51
CA LEU A 213 -21.94 -6.56 -10.29
C LEU A 213 -20.84 -5.53 -10.61
N LEU A 214 -19.93 -5.84 -11.54
CA LEU A 214 -18.89 -4.91 -11.97
C LEU A 214 -19.46 -3.61 -12.55
N ALA A 215 -20.54 -3.70 -13.34
CA ALA A 215 -21.25 -2.53 -13.85
C ALA A 215 -21.85 -1.68 -12.71
N LYS A 216 -22.49 -2.32 -11.71
CA LYS A 216 -23.01 -1.64 -10.51
C LYS A 216 -21.88 -0.98 -9.69
N VAL A 217 -20.71 -1.58 -9.62
CA VAL A 217 -19.52 -0.98 -8.96
C VAL A 217 -19.07 0.27 -9.72
N ALA A 218 -19.07 0.25 -11.07
CA ALA A 218 -18.74 1.42 -11.87
C ALA A 218 -19.73 2.57 -11.63
N GLU A 219 -21.03 2.28 -11.58
CA GLU A 219 -22.08 3.26 -11.26
C GLU A 219 -21.91 3.84 -9.84
N ALA A 220 -21.66 2.99 -8.84
CA ALA A 220 -21.42 3.42 -7.45
C ALA A 220 -20.16 4.27 -7.32
N ARG A 221 -19.06 3.90 -8.00
CA ARG A 221 -17.83 4.71 -8.10
C ARG A 221 -18.12 6.11 -8.58
N ASP A 222 -18.92 6.24 -9.65
CA ASP A 222 -19.23 7.53 -10.27
C ASP A 222 -20.18 8.35 -9.40
N ALA A 223 -21.18 7.72 -8.80
CA ALA A 223 -22.12 8.38 -7.90
C ALA A 223 -21.46 8.91 -6.62
N LEU A 224 -20.49 8.17 -6.07
CA LEU A 224 -19.77 8.55 -4.85
C LEU A 224 -18.54 9.43 -5.13
N GLY A 225 -18.09 9.53 -6.37
CA GLY A 225 -16.90 10.29 -6.74
C GLY A 225 -15.59 9.69 -6.21
N ILE A 226 -15.55 8.38 -5.91
CA ILE A 226 -14.40 7.69 -5.31
C ILE A 226 -13.64 6.83 -6.33
N ARG A 227 -12.69 6.06 -5.87
CA ARG A 227 -11.84 5.17 -6.69
C ARG A 227 -12.22 3.71 -6.47
N VAL A 228 -11.67 2.83 -7.30
CA VAL A 228 -11.83 1.38 -7.20
C VAL A 228 -10.46 0.71 -7.18
N ASN A 229 -10.28 -0.24 -6.27
CA ASN A 229 -9.16 -1.15 -6.23
C ASN A 229 -9.64 -2.56 -6.60
N GLY A 230 -8.80 -3.39 -7.23
CA GLY A 230 -9.17 -4.75 -7.56
C GLY A 230 -8.00 -5.54 -8.14
N HIS A 231 -8.08 -6.87 -8.03
CA HIS A 231 -7.13 -7.76 -8.69
C HIS A 231 -7.43 -7.82 -10.18
N LEU A 232 -6.40 -7.97 -11.01
CA LEU A 232 -6.55 -8.12 -12.45
C LEU A 232 -5.51 -9.11 -12.99
N SER A 233 -5.99 -10.14 -13.66
CA SER A 233 -5.16 -11.17 -14.31
C SER A 233 -4.05 -11.69 -13.38
N GLN A 234 -4.42 -11.95 -12.11
CA GLN A 234 -3.50 -12.48 -11.10
C GLN A 234 -3.19 -13.97 -11.32
N SER A 235 -4.04 -14.70 -12.06
CA SER A 235 -3.86 -16.11 -12.35
C SER A 235 -4.42 -16.52 -13.70
N LEU A 236 -3.86 -17.59 -14.29
CA LEU A 236 -4.43 -18.20 -15.49
C LEU A 236 -5.84 -18.78 -15.25
N LYS A 237 -6.17 -19.13 -14.00
CA LYS A 237 -7.52 -19.59 -13.64
C LYS A 237 -8.53 -18.46 -13.75
N GLU A 238 -8.19 -17.27 -13.27
CA GLU A 238 -9.02 -16.07 -13.45
C GLU A 238 -9.29 -15.80 -14.93
N ASN A 239 -8.23 -15.69 -15.74
CA ASN A 239 -8.37 -15.43 -17.16
C ASN A 239 -9.26 -16.47 -17.86
N ARG A 240 -9.07 -17.76 -17.54
CA ARG A 240 -9.87 -18.85 -18.11
C ARG A 240 -11.34 -18.73 -17.73
N ARG A 241 -11.65 -18.48 -16.44
CA ARG A 241 -13.04 -18.34 -15.96
C ARG A 241 -13.75 -17.19 -16.62
N VAL A 242 -13.11 -16.03 -16.73
CA VAL A 242 -13.69 -14.87 -17.42
C VAL A 242 -13.87 -15.16 -18.89
N GLN A 243 -12.89 -15.78 -19.56
CA GLN A 243 -13.01 -16.18 -20.95
C GLN A 243 -14.17 -17.18 -21.19
N GLU A 244 -14.35 -18.15 -20.30
CA GLU A 244 -15.44 -19.16 -20.40
C GLU A 244 -16.80 -18.53 -20.12
N ARG A 245 -16.91 -17.59 -19.17
CA ARG A 245 -18.16 -16.93 -18.79
C ARG A 245 -18.58 -15.82 -19.75
N ASP A 246 -17.62 -14.93 -20.12
CA ASP A 246 -17.89 -13.66 -20.79
C ASP A 246 -17.36 -13.61 -22.23
N GLY A 247 -16.54 -14.59 -22.65
CA GLY A 247 -15.97 -14.65 -24.01
C GLY A 247 -14.85 -13.64 -24.30
N MET A 248 -14.27 -13.03 -23.25
CA MET A 248 -13.27 -11.97 -23.34
C MET A 248 -12.21 -12.05 -22.23
N SER A 249 -11.16 -11.23 -22.31
CA SER A 249 -10.17 -11.14 -21.24
C SER A 249 -10.72 -10.38 -20.02
N PRO A 250 -10.14 -10.57 -18.80
CA PRO A 250 -10.48 -9.75 -17.63
C PRO A 250 -10.34 -8.25 -17.88
N THR A 251 -9.34 -7.83 -18.62
CA THR A 251 -9.11 -6.42 -18.96
C THR A 251 -10.19 -5.88 -19.90
N GLU A 252 -10.57 -6.65 -20.92
CA GLU A 252 -11.67 -6.30 -21.83
C GLU A 252 -13.01 -6.16 -21.08
N LEU A 253 -13.28 -7.07 -20.13
CA LEU A 253 -14.46 -6.99 -19.30
C LEU A 253 -14.49 -5.71 -18.48
N LEU A 254 -13.37 -5.36 -17.80
CA LEU A 254 -13.29 -4.11 -17.03
C LEU A 254 -13.43 -2.85 -17.90
N GLU A 255 -12.92 -2.89 -19.14
CA GLU A 255 -13.10 -1.80 -20.10
C GLU A 255 -14.57 -1.66 -20.51
N GLU A 256 -15.23 -2.78 -20.84
CA GLU A 256 -16.63 -2.80 -21.29
C GLU A 256 -17.59 -2.28 -20.22
N VAL A 257 -17.38 -2.67 -18.94
CA VAL A 257 -18.21 -2.17 -17.83
C VAL A 257 -17.80 -0.78 -17.34
N GLY A 258 -16.81 -0.13 -17.97
CA GLY A 258 -16.36 1.22 -17.66
C GLY A 258 -15.55 1.36 -16.39
N LEU A 259 -14.98 0.29 -15.85
CA LEU A 259 -14.11 0.34 -14.68
C LEU A 259 -12.66 0.68 -15.02
N LEU A 260 -12.16 0.25 -16.18
CA LEU A 260 -10.79 0.55 -16.59
C LEU A 260 -10.58 2.06 -16.75
N GLY A 261 -9.53 2.61 -16.16
CA GLY A 261 -9.28 4.05 -16.23
C GLY A 261 -8.47 4.61 -15.07
N PRO A 262 -8.27 5.96 -15.01
CA PRO A 262 -7.38 6.60 -14.05
C PRO A 262 -7.89 6.51 -12.60
N ARG A 263 -9.16 6.15 -12.37
CA ARG A 263 -9.74 5.90 -11.05
C ARG A 263 -9.77 4.41 -10.66
N PHE A 264 -9.10 3.55 -11.43
CA PHE A 264 -8.94 2.14 -11.13
C PHE A 264 -7.49 1.82 -10.82
N THR A 265 -7.26 1.05 -9.75
CA THR A 265 -5.96 0.50 -9.39
C THR A 265 -6.03 -1.02 -9.49
N ALA A 266 -5.31 -1.56 -10.48
CA ALA A 266 -5.26 -2.99 -10.79
C ALA A 266 -4.07 -3.66 -10.09
N ALA A 267 -4.32 -4.60 -9.18
CA ALA A 267 -3.27 -5.37 -8.54
C ALA A 267 -2.80 -6.54 -9.42
N HIS A 268 -1.50 -6.83 -9.37
CA HIS A 268 -0.76 -7.89 -10.05
C HIS A 268 -0.56 -7.72 -11.54
N CYS A 269 -1.58 -7.80 -12.38
CA CYS A 269 -1.47 -7.79 -13.86
C CYS A 269 -0.43 -8.76 -14.40
N MET A 270 -0.33 -9.99 -13.85
CA MET A 270 0.71 -10.97 -14.20
C MET A 270 0.48 -11.63 -15.54
N PHE A 271 -0.78 -11.89 -15.88
CA PHE A 271 -1.15 -12.69 -17.06
C PHE A 271 -1.92 -11.88 -18.10
N VAL A 272 -1.56 -10.61 -18.26
CA VAL A 272 -2.10 -9.72 -19.28
C VAL A 272 -1.48 -9.98 -20.65
N SER A 273 -2.30 -9.98 -21.71
CA SER A 273 -1.87 -10.09 -23.09
C SER A 273 -1.32 -8.76 -23.63
N ASP A 274 -0.77 -8.76 -24.83
CA ASP A 274 -0.32 -7.53 -25.52
C ASP A 274 -1.48 -6.55 -25.74
N SER A 275 -2.65 -7.08 -26.08
CA SER A 275 -3.88 -6.29 -26.22
C SER A 275 -4.32 -5.68 -24.88
N ASP A 276 -4.25 -6.46 -23.78
CA ASP A 276 -4.57 -5.97 -22.43
C ASP A 276 -3.62 -4.87 -21.99
N ILE A 277 -2.32 -5.02 -22.23
CA ILE A 277 -1.29 -4.00 -21.92
C ILE A 277 -1.60 -2.69 -22.66
N ALA A 278 -1.95 -2.77 -23.93
CA ALA A 278 -2.30 -1.59 -24.73
C ALA A 278 -3.55 -0.88 -24.17
N ARG A 279 -4.60 -1.62 -23.77
CA ARG A 279 -5.81 -1.09 -23.16
C ARG A 279 -5.53 -0.42 -21.81
N ILE A 280 -4.76 -1.10 -20.94
CA ILE A 280 -4.35 -0.58 -19.63
C ILE A 280 -3.60 0.75 -19.80
N GLY A 281 -2.63 0.80 -20.73
CA GLY A 281 -1.88 2.03 -21.01
C GLY A 281 -2.76 3.16 -21.56
N ALA A 282 -3.60 2.86 -22.56
CA ALA A 282 -4.48 3.84 -23.19
C ALA A 282 -5.52 4.43 -22.23
N SER A 283 -5.95 3.65 -21.23
CA SER A 283 -6.90 4.08 -20.21
C SER A 283 -6.30 4.84 -19.04
N ALA A 284 -4.96 4.92 -18.94
CA ALA A 284 -4.24 5.45 -17.78
C ALA A 284 -4.59 4.74 -16.46
N THR A 285 -4.87 3.44 -16.51
CA THR A 285 -5.11 2.62 -15.33
C THR A 285 -3.85 2.52 -14.49
N ASN A 286 -3.99 2.58 -13.16
CA ASN A 286 -2.89 2.43 -12.23
C ASN A 286 -2.63 0.94 -11.93
N ILE A 287 -1.37 0.58 -11.76
CA ILE A 287 -0.94 -0.77 -11.43
C ILE A 287 -0.38 -0.83 -10.02
N ALA A 288 -1.00 -1.63 -9.16
CA ALA A 288 -0.41 -2.03 -7.89
C ALA A 288 0.57 -3.19 -8.15
N HIS A 289 1.84 -2.86 -8.29
CA HIS A 289 2.89 -3.84 -8.55
C HIS A 289 3.32 -4.53 -7.26
N VAL A 290 3.18 -5.85 -7.22
CA VAL A 290 3.48 -6.73 -6.10
C VAL A 290 4.73 -7.58 -6.43
N PRO A 291 5.94 -7.00 -6.48
CA PRO A 291 7.10 -7.70 -7.05
C PRO A 291 7.51 -8.92 -6.22
N ARG A 292 7.57 -8.79 -4.88
CA ARG A 292 7.96 -9.87 -3.99
C ARG A 292 6.93 -11.00 -3.98
N GLY A 293 5.64 -10.68 -3.76
CA GLY A 293 4.57 -11.68 -3.71
C GLY A 293 4.45 -12.46 -5.02
N ASN A 294 4.49 -11.78 -6.16
CA ASN A 294 4.47 -12.42 -7.47
C ASN A 294 5.69 -13.33 -7.68
N ALA A 295 6.90 -12.87 -7.33
CA ALA A 295 8.14 -13.63 -7.48
C ALA A 295 8.19 -14.86 -6.55
N THR A 296 7.66 -14.76 -5.33
CA THR A 296 7.49 -15.91 -4.42
C THR A 296 6.62 -17.00 -5.06
N GLY A 297 5.58 -16.61 -5.80
CA GLY A 297 4.76 -17.53 -6.60
C GLY A 297 5.41 -17.97 -7.93
N GLY A 298 6.67 -17.63 -8.18
CA GLY A 298 7.42 -17.99 -9.39
C GLY A 298 6.97 -17.23 -10.66
N ARG A 299 6.39 -16.02 -10.50
CA ARG A 299 5.86 -15.21 -11.60
C ARG A 299 6.31 -13.75 -11.50
N ILE A 300 6.29 -13.07 -12.65
CA ILE A 300 6.63 -11.64 -12.74
C ILE A 300 5.61 -10.98 -13.67
N ALA A 301 5.03 -9.86 -13.23
CA ALA A 301 4.18 -9.03 -14.08
C ALA A 301 5.04 -8.35 -15.17
N PRO A 302 4.55 -8.14 -16.41
CA PRO A 302 5.29 -7.50 -17.50
C PRO A 302 5.39 -5.97 -17.28
N THR A 303 6.00 -5.56 -16.16
CA THR A 303 5.99 -4.18 -15.68
C THR A 303 6.70 -3.20 -16.58
N THR A 304 7.78 -3.61 -17.24
CA THR A 304 8.44 -2.77 -18.26
C THR A 304 7.47 -2.40 -19.38
N ARG A 305 6.77 -3.37 -19.93
CA ARG A 305 5.81 -3.16 -21.03
C ARG A 305 4.59 -2.35 -20.59
N LEU A 306 4.06 -2.59 -19.38
CA LEU A 306 2.97 -1.82 -18.82
C LEU A 306 3.36 -0.34 -18.66
N ARG A 307 4.57 -0.06 -18.17
CA ARG A 307 5.10 1.30 -18.03
C ARG A 307 5.32 1.96 -19.40
N GLU A 308 5.88 1.25 -20.36
CA GLU A 308 6.05 1.75 -21.74
C GLU A 308 4.72 2.07 -22.44
N ALA A 309 3.67 1.32 -22.10
CA ALA A 309 2.32 1.58 -22.58
C ALA A 309 1.67 2.82 -21.92
N GLY A 310 2.27 3.38 -20.86
CA GLY A 310 1.78 4.59 -20.18
C GLY A 310 1.06 4.34 -18.85
N ALA A 311 1.04 3.12 -18.34
CA ALA A 311 0.46 2.83 -17.02
C ALA A 311 1.31 3.45 -15.89
N ASN A 312 0.65 4.03 -14.88
CA ASN A 312 1.31 4.43 -13.64
C ASN A 312 1.59 3.18 -12.79
N LEU A 313 2.86 2.95 -12.45
CA LEU A 313 3.24 1.87 -11.55
C LEU A 313 3.38 2.41 -10.13
N ALA A 314 2.71 1.76 -9.18
CA ALA A 314 2.85 1.99 -7.74
C ALA A 314 3.20 0.68 -7.04
N LEU A 315 3.89 0.73 -5.91
CA LEU A 315 4.31 -0.47 -5.21
C LEU A 315 3.27 -0.93 -4.18
N ALA A 316 3.23 -2.24 -4.00
CA ALA A 316 2.32 -2.90 -3.09
C ALA A 316 2.99 -4.13 -2.45
N THR A 317 2.60 -4.44 -1.22
CA THR A 317 3.09 -5.63 -0.50
C THR A 317 2.16 -6.84 -0.68
N ASP A 318 0.90 -6.62 -0.97
CA ASP A 318 -0.17 -7.61 -1.00
C ASP A 318 -0.41 -8.20 0.40
N ASN A 319 0.17 -9.33 0.73
CA ASN A 319 -0.08 -10.04 1.97
C ASN A 319 1.22 -10.52 2.64
N MET A 320 1.09 -10.99 3.89
CA MET A 320 2.11 -11.69 4.69
C MET A 320 3.38 -10.90 5.05
N HIS A 321 3.63 -9.73 4.47
CA HIS A 321 4.74 -8.86 4.82
C HIS A 321 4.42 -7.39 4.47
N ALA A 322 5.16 -6.43 5.05
CA ALA A 322 4.91 -5.01 4.82
C ALA A 322 6.17 -4.15 4.60
N ASP A 323 7.34 -4.75 4.36
CA ASP A 323 8.61 -4.03 4.16
C ASP A 323 8.69 -3.41 2.75
N MET A 324 8.38 -2.10 2.65
CA MET A 324 8.43 -1.36 1.38
C MET A 324 9.86 -1.15 0.86
N VAL A 325 10.89 -1.19 1.71
CA VAL A 325 12.29 -1.13 1.27
C VAL A 325 12.66 -2.41 0.52
N GLU A 326 12.22 -3.55 1.04
CA GLU A 326 12.39 -4.83 0.35
C GLU A 326 11.62 -4.85 -0.97
N VAL A 327 10.39 -4.35 -0.98
CA VAL A 327 9.54 -4.29 -2.19
C VAL A 327 10.18 -3.42 -3.28
N MET A 328 10.75 -2.25 -2.93
CA MET A 328 11.51 -1.41 -3.88
C MET A 328 12.67 -2.18 -4.51
N ARG A 329 13.41 -2.95 -3.71
CA ARG A 329 14.54 -3.76 -4.18
C ARG A 329 14.09 -4.88 -5.12
N TRP A 330 13.02 -5.58 -4.76
CA TRP A 330 12.43 -6.59 -5.64
C TRP A 330 11.94 -6.01 -6.96
N ALA A 331 11.27 -4.85 -6.95
CA ALA A 331 10.81 -4.17 -8.15
C ALA A 331 11.99 -3.83 -9.08
N LEU A 332 13.07 -3.26 -8.52
CA LEU A 332 14.26 -2.93 -9.29
C LEU A 332 14.93 -4.16 -9.90
N ILE A 333 15.12 -5.21 -9.09
CA ILE A 333 15.77 -6.45 -9.54
C ILE A 333 14.93 -7.13 -10.64
N MET A 334 13.63 -7.30 -10.40
CA MET A 334 12.74 -7.96 -11.36
C MET A 334 12.60 -7.16 -12.66
N GLY A 335 12.58 -5.84 -12.59
CA GLY A 335 12.61 -4.99 -13.77
C GLY A 335 13.89 -5.20 -14.62
N ARG A 336 15.04 -5.22 -13.97
CA ARG A 336 16.32 -5.50 -14.65
C ARG A 336 16.42 -6.92 -15.22
N VAL A 337 15.83 -7.90 -14.54
CA VAL A 337 15.73 -9.27 -15.04
C VAL A 337 14.87 -9.33 -16.31
N GLN A 338 13.76 -8.59 -16.35
CA GLN A 338 12.94 -8.48 -17.57
C GLN A 338 13.69 -7.83 -18.73
N GLU A 339 14.50 -6.80 -18.45
CA GLU A 339 15.34 -6.14 -19.48
C GLU A 339 16.52 -6.99 -19.94
N GLY A 340 17.00 -7.93 -19.13
CA GLY A 340 18.23 -8.69 -19.36
C GLY A 340 19.51 -7.87 -19.18
N GLU A 341 19.42 -6.61 -18.73
CA GLU A 341 20.54 -5.69 -18.55
C GLU A 341 20.25 -4.59 -17.54
N VAL A 342 21.26 -3.84 -17.13
CA VAL A 342 21.12 -2.60 -16.36
C VAL A 342 21.08 -1.42 -17.31
N ASN A 343 19.95 -0.75 -17.39
CA ASN A 343 19.72 0.43 -18.25
C ASN A 343 18.99 1.54 -17.49
N ASP A 344 18.65 2.64 -18.16
CA ASP A 344 18.03 3.81 -17.56
C ASP A 344 16.55 3.60 -17.19
N ARG A 345 15.91 2.51 -17.61
CA ARG A 345 14.49 2.23 -17.34
C ARG A 345 14.25 1.76 -15.92
N TRP A 346 15.23 1.07 -15.30
CA TRP A 346 15.12 0.55 -13.93
C TRP A 346 16.29 1.02 -13.08
N GLN A 347 16.11 2.19 -12.48
CA GLN A 347 17.06 2.82 -11.57
C GLN A 347 16.45 3.07 -10.20
N PRO A 348 17.26 3.28 -9.14
CA PRO A 348 16.78 3.51 -7.78
C PRO A 348 15.73 4.63 -7.63
N ASN A 349 15.84 5.71 -8.41
CA ASN A 349 14.87 6.81 -8.39
C ASN A 349 13.48 6.37 -8.86
N HIS A 350 13.38 5.48 -9.82
CA HIS A 350 12.09 4.99 -10.32
C HIS A 350 11.35 4.19 -9.26
N VAL A 351 12.03 3.30 -8.53
CA VAL A 351 11.37 2.50 -7.50
C VAL A 351 11.05 3.29 -6.25
N LEU A 352 11.86 4.32 -5.90
CA LEU A 352 11.49 5.26 -4.85
C LEU A 352 10.26 6.09 -5.25
N GLU A 353 10.19 6.56 -6.50
CA GLU A 353 9.00 7.23 -7.02
C GLU A 353 7.77 6.31 -6.99
N MET A 354 7.88 5.05 -7.40
CA MET A 354 6.80 4.07 -7.33
C MET A 354 6.30 3.84 -5.89
N ALA A 355 7.20 3.87 -4.90
CA ALA A 355 6.87 3.69 -3.48
C ALA A 355 6.25 4.93 -2.83
N THR A 356 6.31 6.09 -3.48
CA THR A 356 5.92 7.39 -2.93
C THR A 356 4.96 8.12 -3.87
N LEU A 357 5.46 8.94 -4.79
CA LEU A 357 4.63 9.76 -5.68
C LEU A 357 3.79 8.94 -6.66
N GLY A 358 4.30 7.80 -7.15
CA GLY A 358 3.54 6.85 -7.96
C GLY A 358 2.34 6.27 -7.20
N GLY A 359 2.56 5.92 -5.92
CA GLY A 359 1.48 5.50 -5.01
C GLY A 359 0.46 6.63 -4.78
N ALA A 360 0.92 7.85 -4.55
CA ALA A 360 0.04 9.00 -4.38
C ALA A 360 -0.83 9.24 -5.63
N ARG A 361 -0.25 9.18 -6.84
CA ARG A 361 -1.00 9.27 -8.11
C ARG A 361 -2.04 8.15 -8.24
N ALA A 362 -1.67 6.93 -7.90
CA ALA A 362 -2.58 5.78 -7.96
C ALA A 362 -3.83 5.99 -7.09
N LEU A 363 -3.68 6.70 -5.97
CA LEU A 363 -4.77 7.00 -5.03
C LEU A 363 -5.39 8.40 -5.23
N GLY A 364 -4.91 9.19 -6.21
CA GLY A 364 -5.38 10.55 -6.45
C GLY A 364 -5.01 11.54 -5.33
N LEU A 365 -3.90 11.31 -4.64
CA LEU A 365 -3.41 12.09 -3.51
C LEU A 365 -2.08 12.82 -3.78
N ASP A 366 -1.63 12.87 -5.04
CA ASP A 366 -0.33 13.41 -5.42
C ASP A 366 -0.19 14.93 -5.20
N ALA A 367 -1.30 15.65 -5.10
CA ALA A 367 -1.31 17.04 -4.64
C ALA A 367 -1.00 17.19 -3.12
N GLU A 368 -1.25 16.14 -2.32
CA GLU A 368 -1.14 16.18 -0.87
C GLU A 368 0.02 15.34 -0.32
N LEU A 369 0.44 14.28 -1.02
CA LEU A 369 1.38 13.26 -0.55
C LEU A 369 2.42 12.90 -1.62
N GLY A 370 3.35 12.02 -1.27
CA GLY A 370 4.28 11.34 -2.18
C GLY A 370 5.57 12.11 -2.50
N SER A 371 5.70 13.38 -2.08
CA SER A 371 6.95 14.15 -2.15
C SER A 371 7.06 15.11 -0.96
N LEU A 372 8.27 15.49 -0.60
CA LEU A 372 8.53 16.50 0.45
C LEU A 372 8.56 17.90 -0.15
N THR A 373 7.44 18.30 -0.72
CA THR A 373 7.23 19.64 -1.30
C THR A 373 6.54 20.54 -0.27
N PRO A 374 7.00 21.80 -0.06
CA PRO A 374 6.28 22.74 0.79
C PRO A 374 4.79 22.85 0.43
N GLY A 375 3.92 22.86 1.44
CA GLY A 375 2.46 22.85 1.31
C GLY A 375 1.81 21.46 1.37
N LYS A 376 2.54 20.39 1.05
CA LYS A 376 2.03 19.01 1.18
C LYS A 376 1.97 18.57 2.64
N ARG A 377 1.26 17.47 2.89
CA ARG A 377 1.23 16.82 4.20
C ARG A 377 2.62 16.37 4.61
N ALA A 378 2.90 16.49 5.88
CA ALA A 378 4.17 16.06 6.45
C ALA A 378 4.11 14.57 6.79
N ASP A 379 4.21 13.76 5.74
CA ASP A 379 4.33 12.30 5.81
C ASP A 379 5.77 11.95 5.36
N LEU A 380 6.62 11.51 6.29
CA LEU A 380 8.03 11.24 6.03
C LEU A 380 8.60 10.09 6.88
N VAL A 381 9.70 9.54 6.40
CA VAL A 381 10.44 8.45 7.04
C VAL A 381 11.89 8.82 7.18
N ALA A 382 12.47 8.62 8.37
CA ALA A 382 13.87 8.85 8.64
C ALA A 382 14.61 7.54 8.94
N PHE A 383 15.66 7.29 8.17
CA PHE A 383 16.54 6.13 8.30
C PHE A 383 17.82 6.52 9.05
N ASP A 384 18.31 5.69 9.96
CA ASP A 384 19.63 5.81 10.56
C ASP A 384 20.70 5.29 9.60
N PHE A 385 21.41 6.20 8.91
CA PHE A 385 22.46 5.85 7.96
C PHE A 385 23.85 5.67 8.62
N ARG A 386 23.95 5.72 9.93
CA ARG A 386 25.19 5.50 10.69
C ARG A 386 25.42 4.01 10.98
N ARG A 387 25.06 3.13 10.04
CA ARG A 387 25.14 1.68 10.15
C ARG A 387 26.17 1.10 9.17
N PRO A 388 26.86 -0.01 9.51
CA PRO A 388 27.94 -0.54 8.67
C PRO A 388 27.55 -0.85 7.22
N HIS A 389 26.33 -1.32 6.98
CA HIS A 389 25.82 -1.67 5.64
C HIS A 389 25.36 -0.46 4.83
N LEU A 390 25.34 0.74 5.40
CA LEU A 390 24.94 2.01 4.76
C LEU A 390 26.14 2.95 4.53
N VAL A 391 27.35 2.53 4.91
CA VAL A 391 28.60 3.27 4.74
C VAL A 391 29.52 2.49 3.81
N PRO A 392 30.26 3.16 2.87
CA PRO A 392 30.36 4.62 2.67
C PRO A 392 29.13 5.24 2.01
N LEU A 393 28.78 6.47 2.38
CA LEU A 393 27.67 7.23 1.81
C LEU A 393 28.16 8.07 0.62
N ILE A 394 28.28 7.42 -0.55
CA ILE A 394 28.68 8.06 -1.82
C ILE A 394 27.43 8.35 -2.68
N ASN A 395 26.49 7.45 -2.68
CA ASN A 395 25.21 7.59 -3.40
C ASN A 395 24.08 7.24 -2.42
N THR A 396 23.41 8.27 -1.92
CA THR A 396 22.33 8.13 -0.90
C THR A 396 21.20 7.25 -1.40
N LEU A 397 20.69 7.55 -2.57
CA LEU A 397 19.58 6.83 -3.17
C LEU A 397 19.97 5.39 -3.52
N GLY A 398 21.18 5.19 -4.02
CA GLY A 398 21.72 3.85 -4.27
C GLY A 398 21.78 3.02 -2.99
N ASN A 399 22.34 3.58 -1.89
CA ASN A 399 22.40 2.90 -0.60
C ASN A 399 21.00 2.60 -0.05
N LEU A 400 20.05 3.55 -0.15
CA LEU A 400 18.68 3.34 0.28
C LEU A 400 18.06 2.12 -0.39
N VAL A 401 18.12 2.01 -1.71
CA VAL A 401 17.43 0.94 -2.45
C VAL A 401 18.19 -0.38 -2.41
N HIS A 402 19.53 -0.36 -2.52
CA HIS A 402 20.31 -1.58 -2.61
C HIS A 402 20.68 -2.20 -1.26
N THR A 403 20.86 -1.40 -0.21
CA THR A 403 21.45 -1.89 1.04
C THR A 403 20.62 -1.58 2.29
N ALA A 404 19.84 -0.51 2.34
CA ALA A 404 18.99 -0.23 3.51
C ALA A 404 17.95 -1.33 3.72
N GLN A 405 17.49 -1.45 4.96
CA GLN A 405 16.48 -2.41 5.40
C GLN A 405 15.36 -1.64 6.11
N GLY A 406 14.14 -2.19 6.14
CA GLY A 406 13.04 -1.55 6.84
C GLY A 406 13.34 -1.27 8.32
N ARG A 407 14.12 -2.14 8.98
CA ARG A 407 14.58 -1.97 10.37
C ARG A 407 15.61 -0.86 10.59
N ASP A 408 16.08 -0.19 9.54
CA ASP A 408 16.94 1.00 9.66
C ASP A 408 16.12 2.28 9.84
N ILE A 409 14.80 2.18 9.75
CA ILE A 409 13.86 3.26 10.01
C ILE A 409 13.84 3.54 11.52
N GLU A 410 14.09 4.80 11.87
CA GLU A 410 14.14 5.27 13.26
C GLU A 410 12.93 6.17 13.59
N TYR A 411 12.47 6.97 12.62
CA TYR A 411 11.30 7.83 12.79
C TYR A 411 10.34 7.68 11.60
N VAL A 412 9.05 7.70 11.93
CA VAL A 412 7.97 7.89 10.95
C VAL A 412 7.11 9.04 11.42
N VAL A 413 6.89 10.00 10.53
CA VAL A 413 5.96 11.11 10.75
C VAL A 413 4.80 10.96 9.79
N CYS A 414 3.59 10.97 10.31
CA CYS A 414 2.35 10.92 9.54
C CYS A 414 1.46 12.11 9.90
N ASN A 415 1.05 12.87 8.90
CA ASN A 415 0.25 14.09 9.11
C ASN A 415 0.89 15.09 10.08
N GLY A 416 2.23 15.16 10.10
CA GLY A 416 3.00 16.03 10.99
C GLY A 416 3.17 15.51 12.42
N GLU A 417 2.62 14.36 12.75
CA GLU A 417 2.74 13.70 14.05
C GLU A 417 3.78 12.57 13.99
N ILE A 418 4.66 12.49 14.98
CA ILE A 418 5.61 11.38 15.11
C ILE A 418 4.84 10.17 15.60
N VAL A 419 4.77 9.14 14.77
CA VAL A 419 4.02 7.89 15.04
C VAL A 419 4.94 6.69 15.29
N VAL A 420 6.21 6.80 14.85
CA VAL A 420 7.31 5.88 15.24
C VAL A 420 8.48 6.74 15.68
N GLU A 421 9.06 6.41 16.81
CA GLU A 421 10.23 7.07 17.38
C GLU A 421 11.23 6.04 17.91
N GLY A 422 12.48 6.13 17.49
CA GLY A 422 13.52 5.18 17.86
C GLY A 422 13.25 3.74 17.38
N GLY A 423 12.41 3.58 16.35
CA GLY A 423 11.98 2.27 15.84
C GLY A 423 10.84 1.63 16.65
N GLU A 424 10.20 2.37 17.56
CA GLU A 424 9.09 1.91 18.39
C GLU A 424 7.78 2.67 18.06
N LEU A 425 6.65 1.98 18.18
CA LEU A 425 5.33 2.59 17.97
C LEU A 425 5.00 3.59 19.08
N CYS A 426 4.52 4.80 18.71
CA CYS A 426 4.12 5.81 19.69
C CYS A 426 2.71 5.58 20.26
N HIS A 427 1.83 4.89 19.52
CA HIS A 427 0.40 4.76 19.85
C HIS A 427 -0.03 3.35 20.20
N ALA A 428 0.89 2.41 20.40
CA ALA A 428 0.57 1.05 20.81
C ALA A 428 1.68 0.43 21.64
N ASP A 429 1.29 -0.44 22.57
CA ASP A 429 2.21 -1.37 23.23
C ASP A 429 2.49 -2.53 22.27
N THR A 430 3.71 -2.56 21.73
CA THR A 430 4.14 -3.58 20.75
C THR A 430 4.03 -4.99 21.33
N ALA A 431 4.37 -5.21 22.61
CA ALA A 431 4.32 -6.53 23.22
C ALA A 431 2.88 -7.04 23.36
N ALA A 432 1.96 -6.18 23.80
CA ALA A 432 0.54 -6.50 23.88
C ALA A 432 -0.05 -6.81 22.49
N LEU A 433 0.26 -5.97 21.49
CA LEU A 433 -0.18 -6.15 20.11
C LEU A 433 0.27 -7.51 19.52
N LEU A 434 1.53 -7.87 19.72
CA LEU A 434 2.07 -9.16 19.26
C LEU A 434 1.38 -10.35 19.96
N ALA A 435 1.14 -10.27 21.27
CA ALA A 435 0.48 -11.32 22.03
C ALA A 435 -0.98 -11.53 21.59
N GLU A 436 -1.72 -10.43 21.38
CA GLU A 436 -3.11 -10.47 20.89
C GLU A 436 -3.20 -11.11 19.50
N ALA A 437 -2.35 -10.68 18.57
CA ALA A 437 -2.34 -11.19 17.21
C ALA A 437 -1.91 -12.67 17.15
N GLN A 438 -0.91 -13.08 17.93
CA GLN A 438 -0.48 -14.47 18.04
C GLN A 438 -1.63 -15.36 18.54
N SER A 439 -2.29 -14.94 19.62
CA SER A 439 -3.44 -15.68 20.18
C SER A 439 -4.60 -15.80 19.19
N ALA A 440 -4.89 -14.72 18.45
CA ALA A 440 -5.93 -14.71 17.41
C ALA A 440 -5.60 -15.69 16.27
N ALA A 441 -4.35 -15.68 15.79
CA ALA A 441 -3.89 -16.59 14.74
C ALA A 441 -3.96 -18.06 15.19
N GLU A 442 -3.49 -18.37 16.39
CA GLU A 442 -3.53 -19.74 16.94
C GLU A 442 -4.95 -20.28 17.05
N ALA A 443 -5.88 -19.47 17.57
CA ALA A 443 -7.30 -19.86 17.67
C ALA A 443 -7.92 -20.14 16.29
N LEU A 444 -7.61 -19.28 15.32
CA LEU A 444 -8.07 -19.44 13.94
C LEU A 444 -7.52 -20.72 13.29
N TRP A 445 -6.21 -20.98 13.43
CA TRP A 445 -5.57 -22.18 12.91
C TRP A 445 -6.09 -23.47 13.55
N GLN A 446 -6.41 -23.45 14.87
CA GLN A 446 -7.02 -24.60 15.55
C GLN A 446 -8.39 -24.93 14.94
N ARG A 447 -9.22 -23.92 14.65
CA ARG A 447 -10.54 -24.11 14.01
C ARG A 447 -10.38 -24.66 12.58
N ALA A 448 -9.51 -24.07 11.77
CA ALA A 448 -9.31 -24.51 10.38
C ALA A 448 -8.84 -25.98 10.29
N ARG A 449 -7.92 -26.39 11.19
CA ARG A 449 -7.44 -27.79 11.24
C ARG A 449 -8.50 -28.78 11.73
N ALA A 450 -9.44 -28.37 12.55
CA ALA A 450 -10.51 -29.24 13.06
C ALA A 450 -11.58 -29.54 12.00
N GLN A 451 -11.56 -28.86 10.85
CA GLN A 451 -12.50 -29.06 9.73
C GLN A 451 -11.96 -30.03 8.67
N VAL A 452 -10.71 -30.45 8.77
CA VAL A 452 -10.03 -31.42 7.88
C VAL A 452 -9.86 -32.77 8.57
#